data_fe200c72e1b45edd6c3deb1f795dd7b6
#
_entry.id   fe200c72e1b45edd6c3deb1f795dd7b6
#
_cell.length_a   1.000
_cell.length_b   1.000
_cell.length_c   1.000
_cell.angle_alpha   90.00
_cell.angle_beta   90.00
_cell.angle_gamma   90.00
#
_symmetry.space_group_name_H-M   'P 1'
#
loop_
_entity.id
_entity.type
_entity.pdbx_description
1 polymer ?
#
loop_
_entity_poly.entity_id
_entity_poly.type
_entity_poly.pdbx_seq_one_letter_code
_entity_poly.pdbx_strand_id
1 'polypeptide(L)'
;NRMLSNKKLFLFDIDGTVCQGERLIDGTTQFLEDIRQSGGQFVFITNNSTKSIQDYILKFQKLGIKTDYSNFITASYTTIHYLKKNYDDKLIYVMGTKSLIRELKKSGIRVTTDCEDPEIACVLVAYDNELTYEKLTDTCKILSTRDVGYVATNPDLVCPIEFGFVPDCGAMCQMIEHAVKKKPYFIGKPEPGMVDMSVAQNHFTKDETLVIGDRLYTDILSGINAGVETALVLTGEATRKDAEESSYKPDYIFTTVRELQSRRPSGLRKTR
;
A
#
# COMPACT_ATOMS: atom_id res chain seq x y z
N ASN A 1 -4.18 22.96 14.39
CA ASN A 1 -4.97 22.18 15.37
C ASN A 1 -6.46 22.10 15.05
N ARG A 2 -7.06 23.12 14.44
CA ARG A 2 -8.45 23.04 13.97
C ARG A 2 -8.65 22.05 12.83
N MET A 3 -7.65 21.84 11.99
CA MET A 3 -7.76 21.00 10.79
C MET A 3 -7.84 19.49 11.12
N LEU A 4 -7.14 19.02 12.16
CA LEU A 4 -7.21 17.62 12.59
C LEU A 4 -8.57 17.25 13.21
N SER A 5 -9.28 18.21 13.80
CA SER A 5 -10.60 17.96 14.41
C SER A 5 -11.69 17.62 13.38
N ASN A 6 -11.49 18.00 12.12
CA ASN A 6 -12.44 17.73 11.03
C ASN A 6 -12.23 16.37 10.37
N LYS A 7 -11.15 15.67 10.71
CA LYS A 7 -10.84 14.39 10.07
C LYS A 7 -11.76 13.29 10.57
N LYS A 8 -12.31 12.56 9.64
CA LYS A 8 -13.24 11.44 9.86
C LYS A 8 -12.74 10.15 9.24
N LEU A 9 -12.01 10.23 8.13
CA LEU A 9 -11.43 9.09 7.45
C LEU A 9 -9.91 9.12 7.63
N PHE A 10 -9.38 8.08 8.25
CA PHE A 10 -7.96 7.94 8.55
C PHE A 10 -7.41 6.75 7.77
N LEU A 11 -6.48 7.04 6.87
CA LEU A 11 -5.85 6.04 6.01
C LEU A 11 -4.44 5.80 6.52
N PHE A 12 -4.22 4.62 7.10
CA PHE A 12 -2.95 4.25 7.72
C PHE A 12 -2.16 3.30 6.84
N ASP A 13 -0.86 3.55 6.68
CA ASP A 13 0.07 2.46 6.39
C ASP A 13 0.16 1.52 7.61
N ILE A 14 0.68 0.31 7.42
CA ILE A 14 0.76 -0.69 8.48
C ILE A 14 2.18 -0.73 9.08
N ASP A 15 3.13 -1.31 8.34
CA ASP A 15 4.49 -1.51 8.83
C ASP A 15 5.24 -0.19 8.98
N GLY A 16 5.76 0.08 10.17
CA GLY A 16 6.43 1.33 10.50
C GLY A 16 5.49 2.47 10.93
N THR A 17 4.17 2.29 10.82
CA THR A 17 3.17 3.31 11.16
C THR A 17 2.33 2.89 12.35
N VAL A 18 1.69 1.73 12.31
CA VAL A 18 0.87 1.17 13.40
C VAL A 18 1.45 -0.11 13.97
N CYS A 19 2.32 -0.78 13.24
CA CYS A 19 3.02 -2.00 13.65
C CYS A 19 4.52 -1.87 13.45
N GLN A 20 5.28 -2.52 14.35
CA GLN A 20 6.69 -2.86 14.14
C GLN A 20 6.79 -4.39 14.24
N GLY A 21 6.84 -5.06 13.07
CA GLY A 21 6.72 -6.52 13.00
C GLY A 21 5.36 -7.00 13.52
N GLU A 22 5.39 -7.91 14.49
CA GLU A 22 4.20 -8.49 15.11
C GLU A 22 3.69 -7.69 16.32
N ARG A 23 4.23 -6.50 16.56
CA ARG A 23 3.89 -5.68 17.71
C ARG A 23 3.24 -4.37 17.27
N LEU A 24 2.14 -3.99 17.93
CA LEU A 24 1.53 -2.66 17.76
C LEU A 24 2.41 -1.56 18.33
N ILE A 25 2.48 -0.46 17.64
CA ILE A 25 3.05 0.79 18.15
C ILE A 25 2.11 1.32 19.22
N ASP A 26 2.69 1.75 20.34
CA ASP A 26 1.95 2.26 21.50
C ASP A 26 1.01 3.42 21.10
N GLY A 27 -0.20 3.36 21.62
CA GLY A 27 -1.26 4.34 21.34
C GLY A 27 -2.15 4.00 20.15
N THR A 28 -1.79 2.99 19.34
CA THR A 28 -2.57 2.60 18.15
C THR A 28 -3.98 2.16 18.51
N THR A 29 -4.14 1.24 19.45
CA THR A 29 -5.46 0.70 19.84
C THR A 29 -6.40 1.81 20.28
N GLN A 30 -5.92 2.68 21.16
CA GLN A 30 -6.71 3.80 21.66
C GLN A 30 -7.11 4.76 20.54
N PHE A 31 -6.19 5.04 19.61
CA PHE A 31 -6.47 5.94 18.50
C PHE A 31 -7.54 5.38 17.56
N LEU A 32 -7.44 4.11 17.20
CA LEU A 32 -8.43 3.45 16.34
C LEU A 32 -9.81 3.41 16.99
N GLU A 33 -9.86 3.18 18.29
CA GLU A 33 -11.11 3.20 19.04
C GLU A 33 -11.71 4.60 19.11
N ASP A 34 -10.91 5.63 19.37
CA ASP A 34 -11.36 7.02 19.35
C ASP A 34 -11.95 7.41 17.98
N ILE A 35 -11.35 6.95 16.88
CA ILE A 35 -11.87 7.17 15.53
C ILE A 35 -13.29 6.57 15.42
N ARG A 36 -13.47 5.32 15.81
CA ARG A 36 -14.78 4.64 15.74
C ARG A 36 -15.82 5.35 16.58
N GLN A 37 -15.48 5.70 17.81
CA GLN A 37 -16.40 6.38 18.74
C GLN A 37 -16.80 7.78 18.26
N SER A 38 -15.94 8.44 17.48
CA SER A 38 -16.25 9.76 16.93
C SER A 38 -17.06 9.73 15.63
N GLY A 39 -17.50 8.54 15.20
CA GLY A 39 -18.25 8.35 13.96
C GLY A 39 -17.37 8.38 12.71
N GLY A 40 -16.05 8.28 12.87
CA GLY A 40 -15.09 8.16 11.79
C GLY A 40 -14.86 6.72 11.37
N GLN A 41 -13.97 6.56 10.39
CA GLN A 41 -13.53 5.26 9.87
C GLN A 41 -12.03 5.25 9.72
N PHE A 42 -11.42 4.11 9.95
CA PHE A 42 -10.02 3.87 9.59
C PHE A 42 -9.90 2.77 8.54
N VAL A 43 -8.99 2.96 7.62
CA VAL A 43 -8.67 2.01 6.56
C VAL A 43 -7.16 1.87 6.50
N PHE A 44 -6.67 0.65 6.48
CA PHE A 44 -5.26 0.36 6.25
C PHE A 44 -5.03 0.26 4.75
N ILE A 45 -4.09 1.08 4.25
CA ILE A 45 -3.69 1.10 2.85
C ILE A 45 -2.24 0.63 2.76
N THR A 46 -2.00 -0.56 2.21
CA THR A 46 -0.68 -1.18 2.20
C THR A 46 -0.24 -1.60 0.82
N ASN A 47 1.03 -1.31 0.49
CA ASN A 47 1.68 -1.82 -0.72
C ASN A 47 2.16 -3.27 -0.57
N ASN A 48 2.08 -3.85 0.62
CA ASN A 48 2.48 -5.24 0.85
C ASN A 48 1.47 -6.19 0.21
N SER A 49 1.92 -6.97 -0.78
CA SER A 49 1.12 -7.95 -1.51
C SER A 49 1.32 -9.39 -1.02
N THR A 50 2.13 -9.60 0.03
CA THR A 50 2.44 -10.94 0.53
C THR A 50 1.37 -11.52 1.45
N LYS A 51 0.46 -10.67 1.94
CA LYS A 51 -0.63 -11.07 2.83
C LYS A 51 -1.97 -10.72 2.22
N SER A 52 -2.94 -11.63 2.38
CA SER A 52 -4.33 -11.36 2.02
C SER A 52 -5.01 -10.46 3.05
N ILE A 53 -6.17 -9.90 2.70
CA ILE A 53 -6.98 -9.14 3.66
C ILE A 53 -7.37 -10.03 4.85
N GLN A 54 -7.71 -11.29 4.60
CA GLN A 54 -8.02 -12.25 5.67
C GLN A 54 -6.85 -12.44 6.63
N ASP A 55 -5.62 -12.51 6.13
CA ASP A 55 -4.42 -12.60 6.97
C ASP A 55 -4.28 -11.38 7.87
N TYR A 56 -4.55 -10.19 7.35
CA TYR A 56 -4.51 -8.96 8.13
C TYR A 56 -5.61 -8.91 9.20
N ILE A 57 -6.82 -9.35 8.87
CA ILE A 57 -7.92 -9.44 9.83
C ILE A 57 -7.52 -10.31 11.03
N LEU A 58 -6.93 -11.49 10.75
CA LEU A 58 -6.44 -12.40 11.79
C LEU A 58 -5.28 -11.81 12.58
N LYS A 59 -4.35 -11.15 11.91
CA LYS A 59 -3.22 -10.46 12.57
C LYS A 59 -3.72 -9.41 13.56
N PHE A 60 -4.60 -8.52 13.12
CA PHE A 60 -5.12 -7.46 13.98
C PHE A 60 -5.99 -7.99 15.10
N GLN A 61 -6.75 -9.06 14.85
CA GLN A 61 -7.52 -9.74 15.91
C GLN A 61 -6.61 -10.25 17.03
N LYS A 62 -5.49 -10.87 16.71
CA LYS A 62 -4.47 -11.30 17.68
C LYS A 62 -3.87 -10.13 18.46
N LEU A 63 -3.83 -8.96 17.86
CA LEU A 63 -3.34 -7.72 18.48
C LEU A 63 -4.44 -6.97 19.25
N GLY A 64 -5.64 -7.53 19.34
CA GLY A 64 -6.76 -6.94 20.08
C GLY A 64 -7.57 -5.92 19.31
N ILE A 65 -7.44 -5.86 17.99
CA ILE A 65 -8.18 -4.93 17.14
C ILE A 65 -9.12 -5.71 16.23
N LYS A 66 -10.42 -5.45 16.37
CA LYS A 66 -11.43 -6.03 15.49
C LYS A 66 -11.50 -5.23 14.19
N THR A 67 -11.32 -5.93 13.06
CA THR A 67 -11.42 -5.37 11.73
C THR A 67 -12.24 -6.28 10.83
N ASP A 68 -12.66 -5.75 9.69
CA ASP A 68 -13.28 -6.52 8.61
C ASP A 68 -12.71 -6.09 7.25
N TYR A 69 -13.25 -6.63 6.16
CA TYR A 69 -12.76 -6.33 4.81
C TYR A 69 -12.79 -4.83 4.47
N SER A 70 -13.74 -4.07 5.04
CA SER A 70 -13.85 -2.63 4.78
C SER A 70 -12.69 -1.80 5.37
N ASN A 71 -11.90 -2.39 6.25
CA ASN A 71 -10.75 -1.72 6.88
C ASN A 71 -9.45 -1.88 6.10
N PHE A 72 -9.45 -2.50 4.92
CA PHE A 72 -8.21 -2.78 4.18
C PHE A 72 -8.33 -2.48 2.69
N ILE A 73 -7.32 -1.82 2.15
CA ILE A 73 -7.04 -1.75 0.71
C ILE A 73 -5.58 -2.16 0.52
N THR A 74 -5.36 -3.30 -0.10
CA THR A 74 -4.04 -3.88 -0.34
C THR A 74 -3.58 -3.65 -1.77
N ALA A 75 -2.29 -3.80 -2.02
CA ALA A 75 -1.75 -3.76 -3.37
C ALA A 75 -2.37 -4.83 -4.28
N SER A 76 -2.62 -6.04 -3.74
CA SER A 76 -3.30 -7.11 -4.50
C SER A 76 -4.71 -6.70 -4.91
N TYR A 77 -5.49 -6.16 -3.99
CA TYR A 77 -6.86 -5.70 -4.26
C TYR A 77 -6.86 -4.60 -5.33
N THR A 78 -5.99 -3.61 -5.18
CA THR A 78 -5.87 -2.51 -6.13
C THR A 78 -5.38 -2.98 -7.50
N THR A 79 -4.46 -3.94 -7.52
CA THR A 79 -3.96 -4.55 -8.75
C THR A 79 -5.06 -5.29 -9.50
N ILE A 80 -5.86 -6.09 -8.81
CA ILE A 80 -7.02 -6.78 -9.40
C ILE A 80 -7.99 -5.78 -10.02
N HIS A 81 -8.31 -4.73 -9.29
CA HIS A 81 -9.20 -3.69 -9.77
C HIS A 81 -8.64 -2.99 -11.02
N TYR A 82 -7.36 -2.65 -11.01
CA TYR A 82 -6.67 -2.04 -12.14
C TYR A 82 -6.68 -2.94 -13.38
N LEU A 83 -6.36 -4.22 -13.21
CA LEU A 83 -6.32 -5.18 -14.32
C LEU A 83 -7.72 -5.40 -14.93
N LYS A 84 -8.75 -5.50 -14.12
CA LYS A 84 -10.13 -5.61 -14.61
C LYS A 84 -10.57 -4.39 -15.40
N LYS A 85 -10.16 -3.21 -14.97
CA LYS A 85 -10.52 -1.95 -15.63
C LYS A 85 -9.77 -1.77 -16.95
N ASN A 86 -8.48 -2.07 -16.99
CA ASN A 86 -7.59 -1.72 -18.10
C ASN A 86 -7.25 -2.90 -19.03
N TYR A 87 -7.38 -4.13 -18.55
CA TYR A 87 -7.03 -5.35 -19.27
C TYR A 87 -8.12 -6.42 -19.13
N ASP A 88 -9.38 -5.99 -19.21
CA ASP A 88 -10.51 -6.89 -19.06
C ASP A 88 -10.42 -8.05 -20.09
N ASP A 89 -10.54 -9.28 -19.59
CA ASP A 89 -10.45 -10.53 -20.37
C ASP A 89 -9.14 -10.72 -21.16
N LYS A 90 -8.10 -9.94 -20.86
CA LYS A 90 -6.77 -10.10 -21.47
C LYS A 90 -5.92 -11.06 -20.63
N LEU A 91 -4.96 -11.70 -21.30
CA LEU A 91 -4.03 -12.60 -20.63
C LEU A 91 -2.86 -11.82 -20.03
N ILE A 92 -2.63 -12.03 -18.73
CA ILE A 92 -1.59 -11.36 -17.95
C ILE A 92 -0.48 -12.36 -17.63
N TYR A 93 0.74 -12.07 -18.03
CA TYR A 93 1.92 -12.80 -17.56
C TYR A 93 2.32 -12.25 -16.18
N VAL A 94 2.54 -13.13 -15.22
CA VAL A 94 2.83 -12.73 -13.83
C VAL A 94 4.20 -13.23 -13.39
N MET A 95 5.07 -12.29 -12.99
CA MET A 95 6.25 -12.58 -12.19
C MET A 95 5.90 -12.24 -10.73
N GLY A 96 5.55 -13.25 -9.97
CA GLY A 96 5.09 -13.11 -8.59
C GLY A 96 4.95 -14.46 -7.92
N THR A 97 4.47 -14.45 -6.69
CA THR A 97 4.30 -15.67 -5.90
C THR A 97 3.15 -16.54 -6.41
N LYS A 98 3.21 -17.82 -6.10
CA LYS A 98 2.10 -18.76 -6.37
C LYS A 98 0.81 -18.32 -5.70
N SER A 99 0.91 -17.74 -4.50
CA SER A 99 -0.23 -17.22 -3.75
C SER A 99 -0.92 -16.06 -4.50
N LEU A 100 -0.15 -15.11 -5.02
CA LEU A 100 -0.69 -14.01 -5.82
C LEU A 100 -1.35 -14.52 -7.09
N ILE A 101 -0.72 -15.46 -7.78
CA ILE A 101 -1.27 -16.06 -9.00
C ILE A 101 -2.63 -16.71 -8.72
N ARG A 102 -2.75 -17.46 -7.63
CA ARG A 102 -4.02 -18.07 -7.22
C ARG A 102 -5.08 -17.01 -6.92
N GLU A 103 -4.71 -15.95 -6.23
CA GLU A 103 -5.63 -14.84 -5.91
C GLU A 103 -6.14 -14.14 -7.17
N LEU A 104 -5.26 -13.88 -8.12
CA LEU A 104 -5.63 -13.29 -9.41
C LEU A 104 -6.59 -14.18 -10.19
N LYS A 105 -6.29 -15.47 -10.30
CA LYS A 105 -7.17 -16.45 -10.95
C LYS A 105 -8.55 -16.53 -10.28
N LYS A 106 -8.57 -16.61 -8.97
CA LYS A 106 -9.80 -16.66 -8.18
C LYS A 106 -10.67 -15.42 -8.38
N SER A 107 -10.03 -14.28 -8.66
CA SER A 107 -10.72 -13.01 -8.92
C SER A 107 -11.17 -12.84 -10.38
N GLY A 108 -10.96 -13.85 -11.22
CA GLY A 108 -11.37 -13.85 -12.63
C GLY A 108 -10.36 -13.24 -13.58
N ILE A 109 -9.14 -12.98 -13.16
CA ILE A 109 -8.06 -12.51 -14.04
C ILE A 109 -7.46 -13.71 -14.77
N ARG A 110 -7.33 -13.61 -16.09
CA ARG A 110 -6.63 -14.60 -16.89
C ARG A 110 -5.13 -14.41 -16.74
N VAL A 111 -4.45 -15.38 -16.15
CA VAL A 111 -3.01 -15.30 -15.90
C VAL A 111 -2.26 -16.48 -16.48
N THR A 112 -1.00 -16.26 -16.85
CA THR A 112 -0.08 -17.30 -17.30
C THR A 112 1.31 -17.05 -16.74
N THR A 113 2.09 -18.12 -16.61
CA THR A 113 3.53 -18.09 -16.37
C THR A 113 4.33 -18.61 -17.58
N ASP A 114 3.65 -18.90 -18.68
CA ASP A 114 4.28 -19.32 -19.94
C ASP A 114 4.64 -18.10 -20.78
N CYS A 115 5.92 -17.77 -20.84
CA CYS A 115 6.41 -16.61 -21.60
C CYS A 115 6.25 -16.74 -23.13
N GLU A 116 5.95 -17.94 -23.63
CA GLU A 116 5.74 -18.18 -25.05
C GLU A 116 4.28 -18.00 -25.49
N ASP A 117 3.35 -17.85 -24.55
CA ASP A 117 1.94 -17.70 -24.91
C ASP A 117 1.74 -16.44 -25.76
N PRO A 118 1.20 -16.58 -26.98
CA PRO A 118 1.06 -15.45 -27.91
C PRO A 118 -0.03 -14.46 -27.50
N GLU A 119 -0.93 -14.83 -26.59
CA GLU A 119 -2.04 -13.98 -26.16
C GLU A 119 -1.65 -12.99 -25.07
N ILE A 120 -0.44 -13.05 -24.50
CA ILE A 120 -0.01 -12.13 -23.45
C ILE A 120 -0.21 -10.68 -23.89
N ALA A 121 -1.01 -9.95 -23.13
CA ALA A 121 -1.29 -8.53 -23.36
C ALA A 121 -0.54 -7.60 -22.39
N CYS A 122 -0.15 -8.11 -21.23
CA CYS A 122 0.48 -7.33 -20.16
C CYS A 122 1.36 -8.21 -19.31
N VAL A 123 2.47 -7.64 -18.85
CA VAL A 123 3.36 -8.22 -17.82
C VAL A 123 3.07 -7.53 -16.49
N LEU A 124 2.78 -8.32 -15.48
CA LEU A 124 2.66 -7.87 -14.09
C LEU A 124 3.87 -8.38 -13.30
N VAL A 125 4.59 -7.45 -12.67
CA VAL A 125 5.65 -7.75 -11.71
C VAL A 125 5.16 -7.39 -10.31
N ALA A 126 5.36 -8.31 -9.37
CA ALA A 126 5.02 -8.11 -7.96
C ALA A 126 6.22 -8.47 -7.08
N TYR A 127 6.11 -8.16 -5.79
CA TYR A 127 7.05 -8.70 -4.81
C TYR A 127 7.04 -10.22 -4.90
N ASP A 128 8.20 -10.81 -5.12
CA ASP A 128 8.32 -12.25 -5.36
C ASP A 128 9.46 -12.85 -4.52
N ASN A 129 9.10 -13.37 -3.35
CA ASN A 129 10.04 -14.09 -2.48
C ASN A 129 10.28 -15.54 -2.94
N GLU A 130 9.67 -15.93 -4.06
CA GLU A 130 9.89 -17.19 -4.76
C GLU A 130 10.65 -16.97 -6.08
N LEU A 131 11.26 -15.79 -6.27
CA LEU A 131 11.94 -15.39 -7.50
C LEU A 131 13.07 -16.34 -7.86
N THR A 132 13.13 -16.70 -9.15
CA THR A 132 14.21 -17.47 -9.74
C THR A 132 14.79 -16.70 -10.93
N TYR A 133 16.03 -17.03 -11.32
CA TYR A 133 16.64 -16.44 -12.51
C TYR A 133 15.86 -16.76 -13.79
N GLU A 134 15.26 -17.95 -13.85
CA GLU A 134 14.38 -18.34 -14.96
C GLU A 134 13.19 -17.39 -15.12
N LYS A 135 12.51 -17.05 -14.03
CA LYS A 135 11.42 -16.06 -14.04
C LYS A 135 11.90 -14.69 -14.54
N LEU A 136 13.08 -14.25 -14.11
CA LEU A 136 13.68 -13.00 -14.60
C LEU A 136 13.95 -13.06 -16.08
N THR A 137 14.54 -14.16 -16.56
CA THR A 137 14.84 -14.37 -17.98
C THR A 137 13.57 -14.33 -18.82
N ASP A 138 12.53 -15.03 -18.40
CA ASP A 138 11.25 -15.09 -19.10
C ASP A 138 10.58 -13.71 -19.16
N THR A 139 10.59 -12.98 -18.05
CA THR A 139 10.05 -11.62 -17.97
C THR A 139 10.79 -10.67 -18.92
N CYS A 140 12.11 -10.70 -18.90
CA CYS A 140 12.95 -9.87 -19.77
C CYS A 140 12.74 -10.23 -21.24
N LYS A 141 12.55 -11.52 -21.58
CA LYS A 141 12.26 -11.96 -22.94
C LYS A 141 10.99 -11.34 -23.48
N ILE A 142 9.90 -11.39 -22.73
CA ILE A 142 8.63 -10.78 -23.14
C ILE A 142 8.80 -9.28 -23.35
N LEU A 143 9.37 -8.59 -22.38
CA LEU A 143 9.51 -7.13 -22.42
C LEU A 143 10.46 -6.64 -23.51
N SER A 144 11.46 -7.45 -23.90
CA SER A 144 12.41 -7.12 -24.95
C SER A 144 11.90 -7.41 -26.36
N THR A 145 11.01 -8.39 -26.53
CA THR A 145 10.62 -8.90 -27.85
C THR A 145 9.19 -8.57 -28.22
N ARG A 146 8.37 -8.07 -27.30
CA ARG A 146 6.95 -7.78 -27.55
C ARG A 146 6.59 -6.39 -27.09
N ASP A 147 5.64 -5.77 -27.76
CA ASP A 147 5.01 -4.53 -27.36
C ASP A 147 3.75 -4.85 -26.54
N VAL A 148 3.92 -5.02 -25.25
CA VAL A 148 2.85 -5.36 -24.31
C VAL A 148 2.83 -4.35 -23.15
N GLY A 149 1.71 -4.30 -22.42
CA GLY A 149 1.65 -3.52 -21.19
C GLY A 149 2.67 -4.01 -20.17
N TYR A 150 3.14 -3.09 -19.33
CA TYR A 150 4.06 -3.42 -18.25
C TYR A 150 3.64 -2.68 -16.99
N VAL A 151 3.19 -3.41 -15.99
CA VAL A 151 2.70 -2.89 -14.71
C VAL A 151 3.35 -3.62 -13.55
N ALA A 152 3.42 -2.96 -12.42
CA ALA A 152 3.94 -3.54 -11.18
C ALA A 152 3.05 -3.15 -10.01
N THR A 153 3.02 -3.97 -8.97
CA THR A 153 2.14 -3.76 -7.83
C THR A 153 2.53 -2.54 -7.00
N ASN A 154 3.82 -2.29 -6.82
CA ASN A 154 4.31 -1.21 -5.96
C ASN A 154 5.77 -0.86 -6.25
N PRO A 155 6.20 0.39 -5.96
CA PRO A 155 7.56 0.84 -6.20
C PRO A 155 8.51 0.64 -5.02
N ASP A 156 8.06 0.08 -3.90
CA ASP A 156 8.89 -0.08 -2.69
C ASP A 156 10.18 -0.83 -3.01
N LEU A 157 11.29 -0.29 -2.54
CA LEU A 157 12.62 -0.85 -2.82
C LEU A 157 12.99 -1.98 -1.87
N VAL A 158 12.50 -1.91 -0.63
CA VAL A 158 12.83 -2.87 0.42
C VAL A 158 11.58 -3.26 1.21
N CYS A 159 11.56 -4.50 1.65
CA CYS A 159 10.56 -5.05 2.56
C CYS A 159 11.23 -5.35 3.91
N PRO A 160 10.73 -4.83 5.02
CA PRO A 160 11.28 -5.13 6.33
C PRO A 160 10.95 -6.58 6.72
N ILE A 161 11.97 -7.28 7.22
CA ILE A 161 11.85 -8.63 7.80
C ILE A 161 12.64 -8.69 9.10
N GLU A 162 12.64 -9.83 9.77
CA GLU A 162 13.20 -10.00 11.10
C GLU A 162 14.66 -9.52 11.22
N PHE A 163 15.51 -9.88 10.26
CA PHE A 163 16.94 -9.51 10.34
C PHE A 163 17.27 -8.15 9.73
N GLY A 164 16.31 -7.44 9.12
CA GLY A 164 16.55 -6.18 8.44
C GLY A 164 15.65 -6.01 7.22
N PHE A 165 16.22 -6.00 6.02
CA PHE A 165 15.48 -5.75 4.78
C PHE A 165 15.83 -6.76 3.70
N VAL A 166 14.86 -7.02 2.82
CA VAL A 166 15.06 -7.75 1.57
C VAL A 166 14.54 -6.90 0.40
N PRO A 167 14.98 -7.15 -0.84
CA PRO A 167 14.48 -6.43 -2.01
C PRO A 167 12.97 -6.62 -2.19
N ASP A 168 12.25 -5.51 -2.40
CA ASP A 168 10.83 -5.51 -2.71
C ASP A 168 10.61 -5.32 -4.23
N CYS A 169 9.39 -5.20 -4.66
CA CYS A 169 8.97 -5.10 -6.05
C CYS A 169 9.70 -4.01 -6.84
N GLY A 170 9.89 -2.84 -6.25
CA GLY A 170 10.60 -1.74 -6.92
C GLY A 170 12.04 -2.07 -7.25
N ALA A 171 12.75 -2.78 -6.37
CA ALA A 171 14.11 -3.23 -6.63
C ALA A 171 14.16 -4.29 -7.72
N MET A 172 13.18 -5.19 -7.77
CA MET A 172 13.05 -6.17 -8.85
C MET A 172 12.82 -5.48 -10.20
N CYS A 173 11.98 -4.45 -10.22
CA CYS A 173 11.74 -3.65 -11.42
C CYS A 173 12.99 -2.89 -11.88
N GLN A 174 13.81 -2.39 -10.95
CA GLN A 174 15.09 -1.75 -11.29
C GLN A 174 16.07 -2.76 -11.92
N MET A 175 16.15 -3.96 -11.39
CA MET A 175 16.96 -5.02 -11.96
C MET A 175 16.53 -5.35 -13.41
N ILE A 176 15.23 -5.46 -13.65
CA ILE A 176 14.67 -5.68 -14.99
C ILE A 176 14.94 -4.47 -15.90
N GLU A 177 14.81 -3.25 -15.39
CA GLU A 177 15.06 -2.01 -16.14
C GLU A 177 16.49 -1.95 -16.70
N HIS A 178 17.48 -2.39 -15.92
CA HIS A 178 18.85 -2.45 -16.41
C HIS A 178 18.99 -3.33 -17.65
N ALA A 179 18.24 -4.40 -17.73
CA ALA A 179 18.28 -5.34 -18.86
C ALA A 179 17.46 -4.87 -20.06
N VAL A 180 16.24 -4.40 -19.85
CA VAL A 180 15.27 -4.15 -20.93
C VAL A 180 15.04 -2.67 -21.23
N LYS A 181 15.54 -1.77 -20.39
CA LYS A 181 15.40 -0.30 -20.52
C LYS A 181 13.95 0.18 -20.54
N LYS A 182 13.09 -0.50 -19.79
CA LYS A 182 11.67 -0.17 -19.62
C LYS A 182 11.32 -0.09 -18.15
N LYS A 183 10.40 0.82 -17.80
CA LYS A 183 9.84 0.98 -16.47
C LYS A 183 8.36 0.59 -16.49
N PRO A 184 7.87 -0.07 -15.43
CA PRO A 184 6.44 -0.35 -15.33
C PRO A 184 5.66 0.88 -14.90
N TYR A 185 4.34 0.85 -15.13
CA TYR A 185 3.41 1.67 -14.36
C TYR A 185 3.20 1.00 -12.99
N PHE A 186 3.43 1.74 -11.91
CA PHE A 186 3.22 1.26 -10.56
C PHE A 186 1.78 1.52 -10.12
N ILE A 187 1.07 0.46 -9.71
CA ILE A 187 -0.36 0.52 -9.37
C ILE A 187 -0.59 1.03 -7.95
N GLY A 188 0.23 0.58 -7.00
CA GLY A 188 0.14 0.97 -5.59
C GLY A 188 0.62 2.39 -5.31
N LYS A 189 0.67 2.75 -4.02
CA LYS A 189 1.23 4.05 -3.60
C LYS A 189 2.62 4.26 -4.22
N PRO A 190 2.96 5.43 -4.75
CA PRO A 190 2.37 6.75 -4.52
C PRO A 190 1.21 7.14 -5.45
N GLU A 191 0.73 6.25 -6.30
CA GLU A 191 -0.47 6.55 -7.08
C GLU A 191 -1.66 6.81 -6.14
N PRO A 192 -2.58 7.70 -6.51
CA PRO A 192 -3.67 8.10 -5.62
C PRO A 192 -4.80 7.08 -5.51
N GLY A 193 -4.75 5.98 -6.25
CA GLY A 193 -5.85 5.02 -6.38
C GLY A 193 -6.37 4.46 -5.07
N MET A 194 -5.48 4.07 -4.15
CA MET A 194 -5.90 3.53 -2.84
C MET A 194 -6.61 4.58 -2.00
N VAL A 195 -6.13 5.83 -2.02
CA VAL A 195 -6.75 6.94 -1.30
C VAL A 195 -8.10 7.29 -1.90
N ASP A 196 -8.17 7.47 -3.22
CA ASP A 196 -9.42 7.79 -3.94
C ASP A 196 -10.48 6.71 -3.72
N MET A 197 -10.08 5.45 -3.78
CA MET A 197 -10.97 4.31 -3.53
C MET A 197 -11.51 4.33 -2.10
N SER A 198 -10.67 4.60 -1.11
CA SER A 198 -11.07 4.69 0.30
C SER A 198 -12.05 5.82 0.54
N VAL A 199 -11.81 6.98 -0.05
CA VAL A 199 -12.72 8.14 0.04
C VAL A 199 -14.09 7.78 -0.55
N ALA A 200 -14.10 7.20 -1.74
CA ALA A 200 -15.35 6.83 -2.42
C ALA A 200 -16.15 5.76 -1.66
N GLN A 201 -15.48 4.73 -1.15
CA GLN A 201 -16.15 3.62 -0.45
C GLN A 201 -16.71 4.00 0.92
N ASN A 202 -16.10 4.99 1.59
CA ASN A 202 -16.48 5.37 2.95
C ASN A 202 -17.36 6.62 3.02
N HIS A 203 -17.68 7.22 1.88
CA HIS A 203 -18.59 8.37 1.77
C HIS A 203 -18.16 9.61 2.58
N PHE A 204 -16.86 9.79 2.76
CA PHE A 204 -16.28 11.01 3.32
C PHE A 204 -15.69 11.87 2.21
N THR A 205 -15.42 13.13 2.53
CA THR A 205 -14.75 14.05 1.60
C THR A 205 -13.23 13.98 1.74
N LYS A 206 -12.52 14.51 0.74
CA LYS A 206 -11.06 14.65 0.81
C LYS A 206 -10.63 15.53 1.98
N ASP A 207 -11.36 16.60 2.29
CA ASP A 207 -11.07 17.48 3.43
C ASP A 207 -11.23 16.77 4.78
N GLU A 208 -12.06 15.74 4.86
CA GLU A 208 -12.28 14.92 6.04
C GLU A 208 -11.28 13.77 6.16
N THR A 209 -10.37 13.63 5.20
CA THR A 209 -9.44 12.50 5.08
C THR A 209 -8.02 12.90 5.46
N LEU A 210 -7.34 12.03 6.21
CA LEU A 210 -5.93 12.15 6.55
C LEU A 210 -5.21 10.84 6.20
N VAL A 211 -4.12 10.95 5.43
CA VAL A 211 -3.19 9.83 5.18
C VAL A 211 -2.08 9.88 6.21
N ILE A 212 -1.81 8.76 6.86
CA ILE A 212 -0.78 8.62 7.89
C ILE A 212 0.19 7.52 7.47
N GLY A 213 1.46 7.84 7.39
CA GLY A 213 2.48 6.88 7.00
C GLY A 213 3.87 7.27 7.46
N ASP A 214 4.82 6.36 7.25
CA ASP A 214 6.23 6.53 7.65
C ASP A 214 7.16 6.74 6.46
N ARG A 215 6.66 6.66 5.22
CA ARG A 215 7.43 6.82 3.99
C ARG A 215 6.99 8.02 3.19
N LEU A 216 7.95 8.87 2.83
CA LEU A 216 7.67 10.09 2.05
C LEU A 216 7.29 9.77 0.60
N TYR A 217 8.02 8.87 -0.05
CA TYR A 217 7.88 8.62 -1.48
C TYR A 217 6.72 7.66 -1.84
N THR A 218 6.07 7.07 -0.89
CA THR A 218 4.87 6.24 -1.09
C THR A 218 3.68 6.81 -0.34
N ASP A 219 3.69 6.77 0.99
CA ASP A 219 2.53 7.15 1.81
C ASP A 219 2.19 8.64 1.67
N ILE A 220 3.14 9.50 1.95
CA ILE A 220 2.93 10.95 1.92
C ILE A 220 2.63 11.40 0.51
N LEU A 221 3.40 10.94 -0.47
CA LEU A 221 3.18 11.30 -1.87
C LEU A 221 1.81 10.82 -2.39
N SER A 222 1.33 9.66 -1.93
CA SER A 222 -0.01 9.19 -2.32
C SER A 222 -1.12 10.12 -1.84
N GLY A 223 -0.98 10.65 -0.64
CA GLY A 223 -1.90 11.66 -0.11
C GLY A 223 -1.83 12.97 -0.88
N ILE A 224 -0.63 13.44 -1.18
CA ILE A 224 -0.42 14.64 -2.00
C ILE A 224 -1.06 14.46 -3.38
N ASN A 225 -0.81 13.35 -4.04
CA ASN A 225 -1.34 13.06 -5.36
C ASN A 225 -2.87 12.93 -5.37
N ALA A 226 -3.46 12.48 -4.27
CA ALA A 226 -4.92 12.39 -4.12
C ALA A 226 -5.56 13.71 -3.65
N GLY A 227 -4.77 14.71 -3.29
CA GLY A 227 -5.29 15.99 -2.80
C GLY A 227 -5.84 15.93 -1.38
N VAL A 228 -5.30 15.07 -0.53
CA VAL A 228 -5.66 14.97 0.89
C VAL A 228 -4.49 15.35 1.78
N GLU A 229 -4.78 15.77 3.00
CA GLU A 229 -3.75 16.07 3.97
C GLU A 229 -3.01 14.83 4.45
N THR A 230 -1.75 15.02 4.84
CA THR A 230 -0.83 13.93 5.19
C THR A 230 -0.14 14.18 6.51
N ALA A 231 0.08 13.10 7.25
CA ALA A 231 0.84 13.10 8.50
C ALA A 231 1.95 12.04 8.43
N LEU A 232 3.18 12.48 8.56
CA LEU A 232 4.34 11.60 8.68
C LEU A 232 4.50 11.21 10.14
N VAL A 233 4.72 9.91 10.40
CA VAL A 233 5.16 9.41 11.69
C VAL A 233 6.60 8.91 11.61
N LEU A 234 7.35 9.10 12.69
CA LEU A 234 8.81 8.84 12.73
C LEU A 234 9.13 7.47 13.34
N THR A 235 8.20 6.53 13.24
CA THR A 235 8.34 5.16 13.78
C THR A 235 8.80 4.14 12.75
N GLY A 236 9.03 4.55 11.52
CA GLY A 236 9.42 3.67 10.42
C GLY A 236 10.63 4.18 9.66
N GLU A 237 10.48 4.32 8.34
CA GLU A 237 11.61 4.59 7.45
C GLU A 237 12.12 6.04 7.53
N ALA A 238 11.24 7.03 7.41
CA ALA A 238 11.66 8.43 7.31
C ALA A 238 12.10 9.01 8.66
N THR A 239 13.15 9.81 8.60
CA THR A 239 13.61 10.64 9.70
C THR A 239 13.08 12.07 9.53
N ARG A 240 13.18 12.89 10.58
CA ARG A 240 12.85 14.32 10.50
C ARG A 240 13.72 15.03 9.46
N LYS A 241 14.99 14.66 9.35
CA LYS A 241 15.91 15.21 8.34
C LYS A 241 15.44 14.86 6.93
N ASP A 242 15.03 13.62 6.70
CA ASP A 242 14.48 13.21 5.39
C ASP A 242 13.28 14.07 5.00
N ALA A 243 12.39 14.37 5.94
CA ALA A 243 11.22 15.22 5.70
C ALA A 243 11.63 16.68 5.37
N GLU A 244 12.65 17.19 6.03
CA GLU A 244 13.17 18.55 5.78
C GLU A 244 13.81 18.67 4.38
N GLU A 245 14.51 17.64 3.95
CA GLU A 245 15.22 17.60 2.66
C GLU A 245 14.32 17.19 1.49
N SER A 246 13.18 16.56 1.76
CA SER A 246 12.27 16.05 0.73
C SER A 246 11.50 17.16 0.03
N SER A 247 11.27 17.00 -1.28
CA SER A 247 10.31 17.80 -2.03
C SER A 247 8.85 17.43 -1.71
N TYR A 248 8.62 16.26 -1.11
CA TYR A 248 7.29 15.80 -0.67
C TYR A 248 7.09 16.21 0.78
N LYS A 249 6.35 17.31 1.00
CA LYS A 249 6.17 17.86 2.34
C LYS A 249 4.88 17.33 2.98
N PRO A 250 4.97 16.59 4.11
CA PRO A 250 3.80 16.27 4.89
C PRO A 250 3.20 17.53 5.51
N ASP A 251 1.89 17.55 5.70
CA ASP A 251 1.21 18.66 6.39
C ASP A 251 1.53 18.62 7.89
N TYR A 252 1.74 17.43 8.44
CA TYR A 252 2.06 17.22 9.86
C TYR A 252 3.19 16.21 10.00
N ILE A 253 4.01 16.40 11.03
CA ILE A 253 5.03 15.44 11.45
C ILE A 253 4.82 15.14 12.93
N PHE A 254 4.67 13.85 13.24
CA PHE A 254 4.51 13.35 14.60
C PHE A 254 5.56 12.29 14.90
N THR A 255 5.99 12.20 16.14
CA THR A 255 6.91 11.15 16.57
C THR A 255 6.28 9.78 16.43
N THR A 256 5.01 9.65 16.82
CA THR A 256 4.23 8.41 16.77
C THR A 256 2.75 8.70 16.54
N VAL A 257 1.98 7.67 16.23
CA VAL A 257 0.50 7.75 16.17
C VAL A 257 -0.11 8.18 17.51
N ARG A 258 0.58 7.90 18.62
CA ARG A 258 0.15 8.37 19.94
C ARG A 258 0.17 9.89 20.05
N GLU A 259 1.20 10.54 19.53
CA GLU A 259 1.27 12.00 19.50
C GLU A 259 0.15 12.60 18.66
N LEU A 260 -0.11 12.01 17.50
CA LEU A 260 -1.19 12.42 16.61
C LEU A 260 -2.55 12.28 17.31
N GLN A 261 -2.80 11.17 17.99
CA GLN A 261 -4.01 10.92 18.75
C GLN A 261 -4.22 11.97 19.85
N SER A 262 -3.16 12.34 20.58
CA SER A 262 -3.23 13.34 21.66
C SER A 262 -3.47 14.76 21.14
N ARG A 263 -3.04 15.07 19.92
CA ARG A 263 -3.20 16.37 19.26
C ARG A 263 -4.57 16.55 18.61
N ARG A 264 -5.27 15.45 18.32
CA ARG A 264 -6.63 15.49 17.82
C ARG A 264 -7.57 15.82 18.99
N PRO A 265 -8.32 16.95 18.97
CA PRO A 265 -9.34 17.17 19.98
C PRO A 265 -10.41 16.10 19.78
N SER A 266 -10.45 15.14 20.68
CA SER A 266 -11.52 14.14 20.69
C SER A 266 -12.82 14.86 21.07
N GLY A 267 -13.82 14.79 20.20
CA GLY A 267 -15.19 15.19 20.52
C GLY A 267 -15.79 14.40 21.69
N LEU A 268 -15.02 13.47 22.25
CA LEU A 268 -15.40 12.51 23.30
C LEU A 268 -14.81 12.80 24.68
N ARG A 269 -14.03 13.87 24.86
CA ARG A 269 -13.65 14.29 26.21
C ARG A 269 -14.79 14.97 26.97
N LYS A 270 -16.05 14.73 26.61
CA LYS A 270 -17.24 15.20 27.35
C LYS A 270 -18.11 14.02 27.72
N THR A 271 -17.65 13.20 28.63
CA THR A 271 -18.52 12.55 29.61
C THR A 271 -17.70 12.38 30.87
N ARG A 272 -17.85 13.35 31.74
CA ARG A 272 -17.77 13.10 33.16
C ARG A 272 -19.14 12.65 33.63
#